data_e4d228f886d31d45119fbe5a0598c210
#
_entry.id   e4d228f886d31d45119fbe5a0598c210
#
_cell.length_a   1.000
_cell.length_b   1.000
_cell.length_c   1.000
_cell.angle_alpha   90.00
_cell.angle_beta   90.00
_cell.angle_gamma   90.00
#
_symmetry.space_group_name_H-M   'P 1'
#
loop_
_entity.id
_entity.type
_entity.pdbx_description
1 polymer ?
#
loop_
_entity_poly.entity_id
_entity_poly.type
_entity_poly.pdbx_seq_one_letter_code
_entity_poly.pdbx_strand_id
1 'polypeptide(L)'
;MRVRHAEPADLGRVIALAAEVVGAERASTFVRSHAERHHLLVAEEDGEIAGVLAFRTDWFQCTLVGLVAVDANLRGRGVARALYRMVEEISPSPRLFSSTEETNAVSIKMHTALGFAPSGYIDNLPQGYRELLFYKRLRPSSAG
;
A
#
# COMPACT_ATOMS: atom_id res chain seq x y z
N MET A 1 6.41 -11.59 -12.77
CA MET A 1 6.42 -10.58 -11.70
C MET A 1 6.56 -11.27 -10.35
N ARG A 2 7.49 -10.81 -9.54
CA ARG A 2 7.76 -11.38 -8.23
C ARG A 2 7.52 -10.32 -7.15
N VAL A 3 6.71 -10.66 -6.14
CA VAL A 3 6.50 -9.77 -4.99
C VAL A 3 7.25 -10.33 -3.79
N ARG A 4 8.00 -9.47 -3.11
CA ARG A 4 8.85 -9.85 -1.99
C ARG A 4 9.04 -8.66 -1.05
N HIS A 5 9.60 -8.91 0.13
CA HIS A 5 10.00 -7.80 1.02
C HIS A 5 11.14 -7.02 0.40
N ALA A 6 11.18 -5.71 0.65
CA ALA A 6 12.24 -4.85 0.19
C ALA A 6 13.55 -5.19 0.91
N GLU A 7 14.64 -5.14 0.18
CA GLU A 7 16.00 -5.32 0.69
C GLU A 7 16.73 -3.98 0.69
N PRO A 8 17.84 -3.83 1.44
CA PRO A 8 18.57 -2.56 1.47
C PRO A 8 18.92 -1.99 0.09
N ALA A 9 19.27 -2.85 -0.86
CA ALA A 9 19.60 -2.43 -2.21
C ALA A 9 18.42 -1.80 -2.97
N ASP A 10 17.19 -2.07 -2.54
CA ASP A 10 15.99 -1.56 -3.20
C ASP A 10 15.63 -0.14 -2.75
N LEU A 11 16.14 0.31 -1.59
CA LEU A 11 15.63 1.52 -0.94
C LEU A 11 15.75 2.77 -1.78
N GLY A 12 16.81 2.92 -2.55
CA GLY A 12 16.96 4.08 -3.43
C GLY A 12 15.82 4.20 -4.43
N ARG A 13 15.50 3.09 -5.09
CA ARG A 13 14.41 3.05 -6.07
C ARG A 13 13.04 3.19 -5.39
N VAL A 14 12.86 2.57 -4.23
CA VAL A 14 11.61 2.65 -3.46
C VAL A 14 11.36 4.08 -3.00
N ILE A 15 12.40 4.78 -2.53
CA ILE A 15 12.28 6.18 -2.14
C ILE A 15 11.84 7.04 -3.32
N ALA A 16 12.40 6.82 -4.50
CA ALA A 16 12.02 7.56 -5.70
C ALA A 16 10.54 7.33 -6.07
N LEU A 17 10.07 6.10 -5.99
CA LEU A 17 8.65 5.80 -6.24
C LEU A 17 7.74 6.41 -5.18
N ALA A 18 8.10 6.28 -3.91
CA ALA A 18 7.32 6.83 -2.81
C ALA A 18 7.23 8.37 -2.87
N ALA A 19 8.27 9.03 -3.35
CA ALA A 19 8.31 10.48 -3.45
C ALA A 19 7.18 11.05 -4.32
N GLU A 20 6.73 10.31 -5.31
CA GLU A 20 5.61 10.71 -6.16
C GLU A 20 4.28 10.78 -5.41
N VAL A 21 4.18 10.06 -4.30
CA VAL A 21 2.96 9.99 -3.49
C VAL A 21 3.05 10.87 -2.24
N VAL A 22 4.14 10.74 -1.48
CA VAL A 22 4.28 11.45 -0.20
C VAL A 22 5.13 12.72 -0.27
N GLY A 23 5.72 12.98 -1.42
CA GLY A 23 6.61 14.13 -1.63
C GLY A 23 8.06 13.80 -1.33
N ALA A 24 8.98 14.52 -2.01
CA ALA A 24 10.41 14.25 -1.92
C ALA A 24 10.96 14.45 -0.50
N GLU A 25 10.43 15.39 0.25
CA GLU A 25 10.92 15.69 1.61
C GLU A 25 10.64 14.60 2.61
N ARG A 26 9.52 13.86 2.45
CA ARG A 26 9.10 12.82 3.39
C ARG A 26 9.48 11.42 2.97
N ALA A 27 9.78 11.22 1.70
CA ALA A 27 9.92 9.87 1.15
C ALA A 27 11.00 9.04 1.84
N SER A 28 12.18 9.60 2.08
CA SER A 28 13.28 8.84 2.68
C SER A 28 12.93 8.36 4.09
N THR A 29 12.44 9.26 4.95
CA THR A 29 12.06 8.91 6.32
C THR A 29 10.92 7.90 6.34
N PHE A 30 9.91 8.10 5.50
CA PHE A 30 8.78 7.20 5.38
C PHE A 30 9.24 5.79 5.00
N VAL A 31 10.03 5.69 3.93
CA VAL A 31 10.49 4.39 3.43
C VAL A 31 11.38 3.69 4.46
N ARG A 32 12.34 4.40 5.04
CA ARG A 32 13.27 3.79 5.99
C ARG A 32 12.57 3.30 7.25
N SER A 33 11.59 4.03 7.77
CA SER A 33 10.85 3.62 8.96
C SER A 33 10.04 2.34 8.70
N HIS A 34 9.47 2.20 7.51
CA HIS A 34 8.75 0.98 7.15
C HIS A 34 9.72 -0.19 6.89
N ALA A 35 10.86 0.09 6.27
CA ALA A 35 11.88 -0.94 6.04
C ALA A 35 12.39 -1.54 7.33
N GLU A 36 12.62 -0.72 8.37
CA GLU A 36 13.07 -1.18 9.68
C GLU A 36 12.09 -2.15 10.33
N ARG A 37 10.81 -2.01 10.04
CA ARG A 37 9.76 -2.88 10.57
C ARG A 37 9.43 -4.05 9.65
N HIS A 38 10.12 -4.18 8.52
CA HIS A 38 9.81 -5.17 7.48
C HIS A 38 8.40 -5.02 6.92
N HIS A 39 7.97 -3.78 6.74
CA HIS A 39 6.64 -3.42 6.27
C HIS A 39 6.64 -2.81 4.86
N LEU A 40 7.64 -3.16 4.05
CA LEU A 40 7.70 -2.78 2.65
C LEU A 40 7.70 -4.01 1.75
N LEU A 41 6.77 -4.04 0.82
CA LEU A 41 6.74 -5.04 -0.24
C LEU A 41 7.10 -4.36 -1.56
N VAL A 42 7.88 -5.04 -2.38
CA VAL A 42 8.21 -4.57 -3.72
C VAL A 42 7.76 -5.60 -4.75
N ALA A 43 7.35 -5.12 -5.91
CA ALA A 43 7.07 -5.95 -7.06
C ALA A 43 8.23 -5.79 -8.03
N GLU A 44 8.87 -6.90 -8.37
CA GLU A 44 10.03 -6.95 -9.25
C GLU A 44 9.62 -7.58 -10.57
N GLU A 45 9.98 -6.93 -11.66
CA GLU A 45 9.72 -7.43 -13.01
C GLU A 45 10.99 -7.24 -13.84
N ASP A 46 11.48 -8.33 -14.43
CA ASP A 46 12.72 -8.33 -15.22
C ASP A 46 13.91 -7.72 -14.48
N GLY A 47 14.02 -8.00 -13.18
CA GLY A 47 15.12 -7.53 -12.34
C GLY A 47 14.98 -6.10 -11.84
N GLU A 48 13.91 -5.41 -12.19
CA GLU A 48 13.68 -4.03 -11.78
C GLU A 48 12.46 -3.89 -10.87
N ILE A 49 12.50 -2.93 -9.96
CA ILE A 49 11.38 -2.64 -9.07
C ILE A 49 10.31 -1.86 -9.85
N ALA A 50 9.15 -2.49 -10.00
CA ALA A 50 8.01 -1.92 -10.71
C ALA A 50 7.05 -1.17 -9.77
N GLY A 51 7.04 -1.51 -8.49
CA GLY A 51 6.13 -0.89 -7.54
C GLY A 51 6.48 -1.24 -6.11
N VAL A 52 5.85 -0.51 -5.18
CA VAL A 52 6.05 -0.68 -3.75
C VAL A 52 4.71 -0.55 -3.03
N LEU A 53 4.56 -1.30 -1.93
CA LEU A 53 3.45 -1.18 -1.01
C LEU A 53 4.02 -1.10 0.40
N ALA A 54 3.60 -0.08 1.15
CA ALA A 54 3.95 0.07 2.56
C ALA A 54 2.71 -0.17 3.41
N PHE A 55 2.87 -0.87 4.51
CA PHE A 55 1.77 -1.17 5.41
C PHE A 55 2.21 -1.03 6.86
N ARG A 56 1.22 -1.01 7.77
CA ARG A 56 1.46 -1.05 9.21
C ARG A 56 0.47 -2.01 9.85
N THR A 57 0.80 -2.52 11.03
CA THR A 57 0.01 -3.54 11.71
C THR A 57 -0.51 -3.09 13.07
N ASP A 58 -0.32 -1.82 13.39
CA ASP A 58 -0.69 -1.22 14.68
C ASP A 58 -1.83 -0.20 14.58
N TRP A 59 -2.56 -0.20 13.46
CA TRP A 59 -3.68 0.72 13.24
C TRP A 59 -4.94 0.08 13.80
N PHE A 60 -5.33 0.47 15.02
CA PHE A 60 -6.44 -0.17 15.73
C PHE A 60 -6.29 -1.70 15.78
N GLN A 61 -5.04 -2.17 15.92
CA GLN A 61 -4.70 -3.60 15.93
C GLN A 61 -5.02 -4.32 14.60
N CYS A 62 -5.17 -3.57 13.54
CA CYS A 62 -5.44 -4.08 12.19
C CYS A 62 -4.30 -3.73 11.25
N THR A 63 -4.29 -4.35 10.08
CA THR A 63 -3.34 -4.01 9.02
C THR A 63 -3.92 -2.88 8.17
N LEU A 64 -3.10 -1.87 7.92
CA LEU A 64 -3.46 -0.73 7.07
C LEU A 64 -2.41 -0.57 5.98
N VAL A 65 -2.86 -0.55 4.73
CA VAL A 65 -1.99 -0.18 3.60
C VAL A 65 -1.92 1.34 3.56
N GLY A 66 -0.71 1.87 3.77
CA GLY A 66 -0.49 3.31 3.84
C GLY A 66 0.03 3.94 2.56
N LEU A 67 0.57 3.14 1.64
CA LEU A 67 1.10 3.64 0.38
C LEU A 67 1.18 2.52 -0.63
N VAL A 68 0.77 2.82 -1.86
CA VAL A 68 1.07 2.01 -3.04
C VAL A 68 1.55 2.95 -4.12
N ALA A 69 2.72 2.68 -4.69
CA ALA A 69 3.27 3.47 -5.78
C ALA A 69 3.77 2.52 -6.87
N VAL A 70 3.36 2.76 -8.10
CA VAL A 70 3.73 1.96 -9.27
C VAL A 70 4.44 2.86 -10.27
N ASP A 71 5.52 2.35 -10.86
CA ASP A 71 6.22 3.04 -11.94
C ASP A 71 5.23 3.46 -13.02
N ALA A 72 5.25 4.71 -13.43
CA ALA A 72 4.29 5.27 -14.39
C ALA A 72 4.29 4.50 -15.72
N ASN A 73 5.44 3.95 -16.12
CA ASN A 73 5.57 3.21 -17.36
C ASN A 73 5.07 1.75 -17.27
N LEU A 74 4.77 1.30 -16.06
CA LEU A 74 4.38 -0.09 -15.79
C LEU A 74 2.96 -0.21 -15.24
N ARG A 75 2.19 0.88 -15.27
CA ARG A 75 0.79 0.86 -14.85
C ARG A 75 -0.06 0.05 -15.82
N GLY A 76 -1.14 -0.51 -15.32
CA GLY A 76 -2.03 -1.34 -16.12
C GLY A 76 -1.56 -2.78 -16.32
N ARG A 77 -0.48 -3.19 -15.66
CA ARG A 77 0.09 -4.54 -15.76
C ARG A 77 -0.19 -5.42 -14.55
N GLY A 78 -1.03 -4.96 -13.63
CA GLY A 78 -1.36 -5.75 -12.44
C GLY A 78 -0.36 -5.65 -11.31
N VAL A 79 0.53 -4.65 -11.31
CA VAL A 79 1.54 -4.48 -10.26
C VAL A 79 0.88 -4.21 -8.90
N ALA A 80 -0.03 -3.24 -8.83
CA ALA A 80 -0.74 -2.93 -7.60
C ALA A 80 -1.54 -4.12 -7.09
N ARG A 81 -2.22 -4.83 -7.99
CA ARG A 81 -2.99 -6.03 -7.63
C ARG A 81 -2.09 -7.09 -7.01
N ALA A 82 -0.91 -7.33 -7.59
CA ALA A 82 0.02 -8.31 -7.06
C ALA A 82 0.53 -7.93 -5.68
N LEU A 83 0.79 -6.64 -5.44
CA LEU A 83 1.21 -6.13 -4.13
C LEU A 83 0.10 -6.32 -3.09
N TYR A 84 -1.14 -5.99 -3.41
CA TYR A 84 -2.27 -6.20 -2.50
C TYR A 84 -2.47 -7.68 -2.19
N ARG A 85 -2.34 -8.56 -3.18
CA ARG A 85 -2.45 -10.00 -2.94
C ARG A 85 -1.42 -10.49 -1.92
N MET A 86 -0.19 -9.97 -2.00
CA MET A 86 0.84 -10.37 -1.05
C MET A 86 0.54 -9.86 0.36
N VAL A 87 0.13 -8.61 0.53
CA VAL A 87 -0.20 -8.11 1.87
C VAL A 87 -1.40 -8.85 2.46
N GLU A 88 -2.34 -9.29 1.64
CA GLU A 88 -3.45 -10.11 2.10
C GLU A 88 -2.97 -11.44 2.69
N GLU A 89 -1.96 -12.04 2.07
CA GLU A 89 -1.40 -13.31 2.54
C GLU A 89 -0.61 -13.18 3.83
N ILE A 90 0.17 -12.11 3.96
CA ILE A 90 1.08 -11.96 5.10
C ILE A 90 0.49 -11.16 6.27
N SER A 91 -0.67 -10.54 6.09
CA SER A 91 -1.29 -9.74 7.14
C SER A 91 -1.52 -10.57 8.41
N PRO A 92 -1.02 -10.12 9.58
CA PRO A 92 -1.28 -10.83 10.83
C PRO A 92 -2.72 -10.67 11.31
N SER A 93 -3.42 -9.65 10.82
CA SER A 93 -4.82 -9.39 11.14
C SER A 93 -5.73 -9.89 10.02
N PRO A 94 -6.90 -10.46 10.34
CA PRO A 94 -7.90 -10.79 9.32
C PRO A 94 -8.62 -9.55 8.78
N ARG A 95 -8.35 -8.37 9.34
CA ARG A 95 -8.95 -7.11 8.93
C ARG A 95 -7.90 -6.27 8.21
N LEU A 96 -8.13 -6.02 6.94
CA LEU A 96 -7.24 -5.22 6.11
C LEU A 96 -7.96 -3.92 5.73
N PHE A 97 -7.31 -2.80 6.05
CA PHE A 97 -7.77 -1.48 5.66
C PHE A 97 -6.82 -0.89 4.62
N SER A 98 -7.36 -0.04 3.80
CA SER A 98 -6.60 0.74 2.83
C SER A 98 -7.30 2.07 2.66
N SER A 99 -6.65 3.05 2.04
CA SER A 99 -7.25 4.35 1.86
C SER A 99 -6.86 4.98 0.54
N THR A 100 -7.63 5.97 0.10
CA THR A 100 -7.32 6.76 -1.07
C THR A 100 -8.01 8.12 -0.97
N GLU A 101 -7.46 9.11 -1.65
CA GLU A 101 -8.10 10.42 -1.75
C GLU A 101 -9.43 10.30 -2.50
N GLU A 102 -10.43 11.07 -2.08
CA GLU A 102 -11.76 11.03 -2.67
C GLU A 102 -11.79 11.40 -4.17
N THR A 103 -10.75 12.11 -4.63
CA THR A 103 -10.65 12.53 -6.03
C THR A 103 -9.96 11.50 -6.92
N ASN A 104 -9.42 10.44 -6.36
CA ASN A 104 -8.68 9.43 -7.11
C ASN A 104 -9.60 8.30 -7.59
N ALA A 105 -10.29 8.56 -8.70
CA ALA A 105 -11.27 7.62 -9.25
C ALA A 105 -10.64 6.26 -9.64
N VAL A 106 -9.41 6.27 -10.13
CA VAL A 106 -8.69 5.05 -10.52
C VAL A 106 -8.45 4.16 -9.31
N SER A 107 -7.98 4.74 -8.21
CA SER A 107 -7.72 4.00 -6.98
C SER A 107 -9.01 3.48 -6.35
N ILE A 108 -10.08 4.28 -6.36
CA ILE A 108 -11.40 3.85 -5.85
C ILE A 108 -11.88 2.61 -6.62
N LYS A 109 -11.78 2.65 -7.94
CA LYS A 109 -12.15 1.53 -8.79
C LYS A 109 -11.33 0.28 -8.51
N MET A 110 -10.02 0.48 -8.30
CA MET A 110 -9.11 -0.63 -7.99
C MET A 110 -9.51 -1.29 -6.66
N HIS A 111 -9.77 -0.50 -5.63
CA HIS A 111 -10.18 -1.04 -4.33
C HIS A 111 -11.46 -1.87 -4.46
N THR A 112 -12.45 -1.36 -5.18
CA THR A 112 -13.70 -2.09 -5.43
C THR A 112 -13.42 -3.41 -6.16
N ALA A 113 -12.60 -3.36 -7.20
CA ALA A 113 -12.25 -4.55 -7.98
C ALA A 113 -11.50 -5.59 -7.17
N LEU A 114 -10.72 -5.17 -6.17
CA LEU A 114 -9.98 -6.07 -5.28
C LEU A 114 -10.85 -6.62 -4.14
N GLY A 115 -12.11 -6.23 -4.05
CA GLY A 115 -13.03 -6.75 -3.05
C GLY A 115 -13.11 -5.94 -1.77
N PHE A 116 -12.56 -4.72 -1.76
CA PHE A 116 -12.71 -3.81 -0.61
C PHE A 116 -14.08 -3.17 -0.62
N ALA A 117 -14.62 -2.98 0.57
CA ALA A 117 -15.87 -2.25 0.78
C ALA A 117 -15.57 -0.88 1.39
N PRO A 118 -16.36 0.17 1.09
CA PRO A 118 -16.20 1.45 1.74
C PRO A 118 -16.34 1.32 3.26
N SER A 119 -15.50 2.06 3.99
CA SER A 119 -15.48 2.03 5.46
C SER A 119 -15.30 3.42 6.07
N GLY A 120 -16.01 4.41 5.53
CA GLY A 120 -15.97 5.76 6.06
C GLY A 120 -14.87 6.61 5.45
N TYR A 121 -14.56 7.70 6.14
CA TYR A 121 -13.58 8.67 5.63
C TYR A 121 -12.99 9.49 6.78
N ILE A 122 -11.88 10.18 6.47
CA ILE A 122 -11.22 11.08 7.41
C ILE A 122 -11.14 12.46 6.75
N ASP A 123 -11.60 13.48 7.48
CA ASP A 123 -11.46 14.88 7.08
C ASP A 123 -10.35 15.54 7.89
N ASN A 124 -10.00 16.76 7.52
CA ASN A 124 -9.04 17.61 8.25
C ASN A 124 -7.60 17.12 8.21
N LEU A 125 -7.25 16.38 7.17
CA LEU A 125 -5.87 15.97 6.96
C LEU A 125 -5.06 17.08 6.27
N PRO A 126 -3.72 17.08 6.43
CA PRO A 126 -2.89 18.17 5.89
C PRO A 126 -3.01 18.39 4.39
N GLN A 127 -3.30 17.36 3.61
CA GLN A 127 -3.43 17.47 2.16
C GLN A 127 -4.68 18.23 1.71
N GLY A 128 -5.65 18.46 2.60
CA GLY A 128 -6.85 19.21 2.27
C GLY A 128 -7.96 18.42 1.59
N TYR A 129 -7.71 17.17 1.24
CA TYR A 129 -8.70 16.29 0.64
C TYR A 129 -9.21 15.30 1.68
N ARG A 130 -10.47 14.85 1.47
CA ARG A 130 -11.01 13.76 2.27
C ARG A 130 -10.32 12.46 1.87
N GLU A 131 -9.92 11.68 2.86
CA GLU A 131 -9.34 10.35 2.64
C GLU A 131 -10.44 9.32 2.86
N LEU A 132 -10.73 8.51 1.84
CA LEU A 132 -11.72 7.44 1.92
C LEU A 132 -11.05 6.19 2.47
N LEU A 133 -11.72 5.53 3.40
CA LEU A 133 -11.25 4.26 3.96
C LEU A 133 -11.97 3.09 3.32
N PHE A 134 -11.23 2.02 3.11
CA PHE A 134 -11.73 0.76 2.56
C PHE A 134 -11.36 -0.38 3.48
N TYR A 135 -12.21 -1.39 3.52
CA TYR A 135 -12.05 -2.54 4.39
C TYR A 135 -12.24 -3.84 3.62
N LYS A 136 -11.40 -4.84 3.92
CA LYS A 136 -11.55 -6.17 3.38
C LYS A 136 -11.28 -7.21 4.46
N ARG A 137 -12.21 -8.16 4.62
CA ARG A 137 -11.99 -9.30 5.51
C ARG A 137 -11.22 -10.37 4.76
N LEU A 138 -10.07 -10.79 5.31
CA LEU A 138 -9.15 -11.67 4.59
C LEU A 138 -9.44 -13.15 4.79
N ARG A 139 -9.97 -13.52 5.95
CA ARG A 139 -10.20 -14.90 6.29
C ARG A 139 -11.26 -15.02 7.38
N PRO A 140 -11.91 -16.17 7.50
CA PRO A 140 -12.87 -16.36 8.56
C PRO A 140 -12.22 -16.12 9.91
N SER A 141 -12.94 -15.41 10.81
CA SER A 141 -12.48 -15.23 12.17
C SER A 141 -12.76 -16.50 12.95
N SER A 142 -11.71 -17.22 13.31
CA SER A 142 -11.84 -18.41 14.17
C SER A 142 -11.74 -18.04 15.63
N ALA A 143 -11.16 -16.87 15.94
CA ALA A 143 -10.87 -16.46 17.30
C ALA A 143 -11.13 -14.97 17.53
N GLY A 144 -12.09 -14.44 16.87
CA GLY A 144 -12.42 -13.03 17.10
C GLY A 144 -12.18 -12.08 15.99
#